data_30f2fcfc2a81bf69f0610f5cea74a944
#
_entry.id   30f2fcfc2a81bf69f0610f5cea74a944
#
_cell.length_a   1.000
_cell.length_b   1.000
_cell.length_c   1.000
_cell.angle_alpha   90.00
_cell.angle_beta   90.00
_cell.angle_gamma   90.00
#
_symmetry.space_group_name_H-M   'P 1'
#
loop_
_entity.id
_entity.type
_entity.pdbx_description
1 polymer ?
#
loop_
_entity_poly.entity_id
_entity_poly.type
_entity_poly.pdbx_seq_one_letter_code
_entity_poly.pdbx_strand_id
1 'polypeptide(L)'
;NDRDGTHPFLFLATFIHRPGEGEKPRHLPLGAALKAFAGERGALLTLLRPVRLAAESSALIAALTADDRIYRPVELTAGEAFQFLEEIPCFEQAGITVRMVNLWKRRPRRLQLEIAVETLPGFSFLNTRSLLNFSIRPTLGGVPVSDGELQELLRSPGGLVRFKGEWVEADPGKIAALLKVWRAAAGRFRATGLSFADGVRLLAGVPAEARAGAPPLPEPDPELCRVTAVGELERLLCDLGSPARIPLPELPESFHAVLRPYQLDGVRFLWRLGALGLGGCLADDMGLGKTLQMLAFLELLRVRGELLPLPALLV
;
A
#
# COMPACT_ATOMS: atom_id res chain seq x y z
N ASN A 1 -19.09 2.64 29.17
CA ASN A 1 -20.14 1.61 29.07
C ASN A 1 -21.32 2.19 28.30
N ASP A 2 -21.17 2.33 26.99
CA ASP A 2 -22.32 2.68 26.13
C ASP A 2 -23.28 1.48 26.11
N ARG A 3 -24.41 1.58 26.78
CA ARG A 3 -25.43 0.51 26.85
C ARG A 3 -26.19 0.37 25.52
N ASP A 4 -26.19 1.41 24.70
CA ASP A 4 -26.96 1.45 23.46
C ASP A 4 -26.10 1.32 22.19
N GLY A 5 -24.76 1.32 22.31
CA GLY A 5 -23.82 1.15 21.19
C GLY A 5 -23.78 2.30 20.17
N THR A 6 -24.45 3.42 20.45
CA THR A 6 -24.54 4.56 19.53
C THR A 6 -23.36 5.51 19.61
N HIS A 7 -22.70 5.61 20.78
CA HIS A 7 -21.57 6.50 21.05
C HIS A 7 -20.41 5.73 21.70
N PRO A 8 -19.76 4.84 20.96
CA PRO A 8 -18.78 3.89 21.51
C PRO A 8 -17.42 4.51 21.86
N PHE A 9 -17.19 5.77 21.51
CA PHE A 9 -15.92 6.45 21.69
C PHE A 9 -16.04 7.59 22.68
N LEU A 10 -15.02 7.75 23.53
CA LEU A 10 -14.93 8.85 24.48
C LEU A 10 -13.76 9.77 24.11
N PHE A 11 -14.08 11.03 23.87
CA PHE A 11 -13.10 12.09 23.63
C PHE A 11 -12.92 12.94 24.89
N LEU A 12 -11.67 13.26 25.22
CA LEU A 12 -11.34 14.14 26.33
C LEU A 12 -10.17 15.08 25.94
N ALA A 13 -10.45 16.37 25.88
CA ALA A 13 -9.40 17.39 25.76
C ALA A 13 -8.71 17.60 27.11
N THR A 14 -7.38 17.52 27.12
CA THR A 14 -6.57 17.70 28.35
C THR A 14 -5.47 18.73 28.14
N PHE A 15 -5.13 19.44 29.22
CA PHE A 15 -4.00 20.34 29.28
C PHE A 15 -2.87 19.71 30.10
N ILE A 16 -1.63 19.81 29.61
CA ILE A 16 -0.45 19.32 30.32
C ILE A 16 0.12 20.48 31.14
N HIS A 17 -0.13 20.48 32.44
CA HIS A 17 0.42 21.42 33.37
C HIS A 17 1.76 20.91 33.89
N ARG A 18 2.80 21.76 33.79
CA ARG A 18 4.13 21.53 34.38
C ARG A 18 4.34 22.53 35.53
N PRO A 19 4.11 22.10 36.77
CA PRO A 19 4.09 23.05 37.92
C PRO A 19 5.46 23.61 38.32
N GLY A 20 6.59 22.99 37.96
CA GLY A 20 7.94 23.45 38.25
C GLY A 20 9.03 22.48 37.82
N GLU A 21 10.32 22.90 37.96
CA GLU A 21 11.47 22.02 37.70
C GLU A 21 11.47 20.85 38.70
N GLY A 22 11.35 19.62 38.19
CA GLY A 22 11.37 18.39 38.99
C GLY A 22 9.99 17.76 39.28
N GLU A 23 8.88 18.44 39.06
CA GLU A 23 7.55 17.85 39.22
C GLU A 23 7.06 17.13 37.97
N LYS A 24 6.36 16.01 38.18
CA LYS A 24 5.79 15.25 37.06
C LYS A 24 4.66 16.03 36.39
N PRO A 25 4.62 16.08 35.05
CA PRO A 25 3.53 16.76 34.32
C PRO A 25 2.18 16.14 34.69
N ARG A 26 1.22 17.00 35.01
CA ARG A 26 -0.18 16.58 35.34
C ARG A 26 -1.09 16.83 34.14
N HIS A 27 -1.91 15.84 33.80
CA HIS A 27 -2.95 15.98 32.80
C HIS A 27 -4.24 16.46 33.48
N LEU A 28 -4.65 17.67 33.17
CA LEU A 28 -5.90 18.24 33.65
C LEU A 28 -6.92 18.24 32.51
N PRO A 29 -8.16 17.82 32.73
CA PRO A 29 -9.24 18.06 31.78
C PRO A 29 -9.30 19.54 31.42
N LEU A 30 -9.54 19.88 30.15
CA LEU A 30 -9.50 21.25 29.64
C LEU A 30 -10.39 22.18 30.47
N GLY A 31 -11.62 21.74 30.80
CA GLY A 31 -12.53 22.51 31.65
C GLY A 31 -12.03 22.74 33.09
N ALA A 32 -11.29 21.79 33.66
CA ALA A 32 -10.66 21.96 34.96
C ALA A 32 -9.49 22.94 34.90
N ALA A 33 -8.67 22.86 33.83
CA ALA A 33 -7.59 23.80 33.59
C ALA A 33 -8.10 25.23 33.43
N LEU A 34 -9.18 25.46 32.70
CA LEU A 34 -9.81 26.78 32.56
C LEU A 34 -10.24 27.37 33.90
N LYS A 35 -10.82 26.56 34.79
CA LYS A 35 -11.22 27.01 36.13
C LYS A 35 -9.97 27.34 36.98
N ALA A 36 -8.93 26.55 36.93
CA ALA A 36 -7.70 26.75 37.68
C ALA A 36 -6.96 28.03 37.28
N PHE A 37 -6.98 28.40 35.99
CA PHE A 37 -6.31 29.57 35.45
C PHE A 37 -7.21 30.77 35.19
N ALA A 38 -8.45 30.77 35.71
CA ALA A 38 -9.44 31.83 35.46
C ALA A 38 -8.97 33.26 35.82
N GLY A 39 -8.02 33.40 36.75
CA GLY A 39 -7.43 34.69 37.13
C GLY A 39 -6.22 35.13 36.30
N GLU A 40 -5.68 34.25 35.44
CA GLU A 40 -4.44 34.45 34.70
C GLU A 40 -4.68 34.57 33.18
N ARG A 41 -4.86 35.80 32.70
CA ARG A 41 -5.17 36.09 31.29
C ARG A 41 -4.14 35.48 30.29
N GLY A 42 -2.85 35.52 30.63
CA GLY A 42 -1.76 34.99 29.81
C GLY A 42 -1.80 33.47 29.71
N ALA A 43 -2.07 32.78 30.83
CA ALA A 43 -2.20 31.33 30.87
C ALA A 43 -3.45 30.84 30.08
N LEU A 44 -4.58 31.54 30.19
CA LEU A 44 -5.78 31.26 29.44
C LEU A 44 -5.59 31.37 27.90
N LEU A 45 -4.90 32.43 27.45
CA LEU A 45 -4.58 32.60 26.03
C LEU A 45 -3.69 31.47 25.48
N THR A 46 -2.67 31.09 26.26
CA THR A 46 -1.77 29.99 25.90
C THR A 46 -2.52 28.64 25.82
N LEU A 47 -3.47 28.41 26.73
CA LEU A 47 -4.26 27.19 26.81
C LEU A 47 -5.27 27.10 25.66
N LEU A 48 -5.93 28.21 25.30
CA LEU A 48 -6.98 28.21 24.28
C LEU A 48 -6.46 28.38 22.84
N ARG A 49 -5.25 28.90 22.66
CA ARG A 49 -4.68 29.12 21.32
C ARG A 49 -4.63 27.87 20.45
N PRO A 50 -4.13 26.70 20.91
CA PRO A 50 -4.14 25.48 20.11
C PRO A 50 -5.56 25.00 19.75
N VAL A 51 -6.51 25.14 20.69
CA VAL A 51 -7.91 24.76 20.49
C VAL A 51 -8.55 25.63 19.40
N ARG A 52 -8.28 26.94 19.43
CA ARG A 52 -8.78 27.86 18.41
C ARG A 52 -8.20 27.56 17.04
N LEU A 53 -6.89 27.34 16.95
CA LEU A 53 -6.23 26.97 15.68
C LEU A 53 -6.78 25.66 15.14
N ALA A 54 -7.02 24.68 15.99
CA ALA A 54 -7.65 23.42 15.57
C ALA A 54 -9.10 23.64 15.08
N ALA A 55 -9.86 24.51 15.74
CA ALA A 55 -11.23 24.84 15.33
C ALA A 55 -11.31 25.57 13.97
N GLU A 56 -10.26 26.28 13.58
CA GLU A 56 -10.17 26.94 12.26
C GLU A 56 -10.02 25.92 11.12
N SER A 57 -9.45 24.72 11.38
CA SER A 57 -9.14 23.68 10.39
C SER A 57 -9.95 22.38 10.55
N SER A 58 -10.67 22.23 11.66
CA SER A 58 -11.45 21.04 12.03
C SER A 58 -12.91 21.42 12.26
N ALA A 59 -13.80 20.88 11.44
CA ALA A 59 -15.24 21.08 11.62
C ALA A 59 -15.76 20.44 12.91
N LEU A 60 -15.19 19.29 13.31
CA LEU A 60 -15.54 18.60 14.55
C LEU A 60 -15.16 19.46 15.77
N ILE A 61 -13.93 19.97 15.84
CA ILE A 61 -13.49 20.80 16.98
C ILE A 61 -14.25 22.14 17.01
N ALA A 62 -14.54 22.73 15.83
CA ALA A 62 -15.36 23.93 15.74
C ALA A 62 -16.75 23.71 16.36
N ALA A 63 -17.43 22.61 16.00
CA ALA A 63 -18.74 22.26 16.56
C ALA A 63 -18.67 22.00 18.07
N LEU A 64 -17.69 21.20 18.53
CA LEU A 64 -17.50 20.92 19.96
C LEU A 64 -17.17 22.16 20.78
N THR A 65 -16.52 23.16 20.17
CA THR A 65 -16.18 24.44 20.83
C THR A 65 -17.38 25.37 20.88
N ALA A 66 -18.18 25.42 19.80
CA ALA A 66 -19.39 26.24 19.75
C ALA A 66 -20.45 25.84 20.79
N ASP A 67 -20.53 24.54 21.08
CA ASP A 67 -21.48 23.97 22.04
C ASP A 67 -20.89 23.81 23.47
N ASP A 68 -19.71 24.33 23.73
CA ASP A 68 -18.96 24.16 25.00
C ASP A 68 -18.71 22.68 25.41
N ARG A 69 -18.90 21.76 24.49
CA ARG A 69 -18.70 20.31 24.72
C ARG A 69 -17.25 19.93 24.88
N ILE A 70 -16.31 20.65 24.24
CA ILE A 70 -14.86 20.38 24.28
C ILE A 70 -14.28 20.45 25.70
N TYR A 71 -14.92 21.15 26.62
CA TYR A 71 -14.46 21.35 28.01
C TYR A 71 -14.81 20.20 28.96
N ARG A 72 -15.52 19.20 28.48
CA ARG A 72 -15.96 18.02 29.25
C ARG A 72 -15.71 16.75 28.43
N PRO A 73 -15.75 15.56 29.05
CA PRO A 73 -15.73 14.31 28.29
C PRO A 73 -16.92 14.27 27.32
N VAL A 74 -16.63 13.93 26.06
CA VAL A 74 -17.61 13.86 24.97
C VAL A 74 -17.68 12.44 24.46
N GLU A 75 -18.88 11.90 24.41
CA GLU A 75 -19.14 10.65 23.72
C GLU A 75 -19.31 10.94 22.23
N LEU A 76 -18.54 10.25 21.40
CA LEU A 76 -18.55 10.39 19.95
C LEU A 76 -19.22 9.19 19.29
N THR A 77 -19.98 9.47 18.25
CA THR A 77 -20.46 8.47 17.31
C THR A 77 -19.30 7.88 16.50
N ALA A 78 -19.51 6.77 15.81
CA ALA A 78 -18.52 6.19 14.92
C ALA A 78 -18.10 7.14 13.78
N GLY A 79 -19.06 7.94 13.27
CA GLY A 79 -18.79 8.96 12.25
C GLY A 79 -17.93 10.11 12.77
N GLU A 80 -18.25 10.67 13.94
CA GLU A 80 -17.47 11.74 14.59
C GLU A 80 -16.06 11.23 14.95
N ALA A 81 -15.93 9.99 15.43
CA ALA A 81 -14.64 9.38 15.72
C ALA A 81 -13.80 9.15 14.45
N PHE A 82 -14.43 8.80 13.35
CA PHE A 82 -13.75 8.68 12.05
C PHE A 82 -13.26 10.05 11.56
N GLN A 83 -14.10 11.07 11.60
CA GLN A 83 -13.73 12.44 11.28
C GLN A 83 -12.56 12.93 12.15
N PHE A 84 -12.61 12.64 13.47
CA PHE A 84 -11.49 12.94 14.37
C PHE A 84 -10.17 12.32 13.93
N LEU A 85 -10.21 11.05 13.47
CA LEU A 85 -9.01 10.35 12.98
C LEU A 85 -8.45 10.96 11.69
N GLU A 86 -9.30 11.38 10.78
CA GLU A 86 -8.88 12.04 9.54
C GLU A 86 -8.26 13.42 9.81
N GLU A 87 -8.76 14.14 10.81
CA GLU A 87 -8.33 15.48 11.17
C GLU A 87 -7.10 15.53 12.13
N ILE A 88 -6.55 14.38 12.56
CA ILE A 88 -5.35 14.32 13.42
C ILE A 88 -4.19 15.18 12.90
N PRO A 89 -3.83 15.19 11.60
CA PRO A 89 -2.77 16.04 11.10
C PRO A 89 -3.01 17.54 11.35
N CYS A 90 -4.27 17.99 11.32
CA CYS A 90 -4.65 19.36 11.63
C CYS A 90 -4.42 19.68 13.10
N PHE A 91 -4.69 18.73 14.00
CA PHE A 91 -4.48 18.90 15.44
C PHE A 91 -2.99 19.01 15.76
N GLU A 92 -2.16 18.17 15.16
CA GLU A 92 -0.70 18.20 15.32
C GLU A 92 -0.10 19.54 14.83
N GLN A 93 -0.58 20.04 13.68
CA GLN A 93 -0.19 21.36 13.17
C GLN A 93 -0.61 22.50 14.10
N ALA A 94 -1.74 22.37 14.79
CA ALA A 94 -2.18 23.33 15.82
C ALA A 94 -1.41 23.21 17.14
N GLY A 95 -0.46 22.25 17.26
CA GLY A 95 0.32 21.99 18.46
C GLY A 95 -0.38 21.12 19.50
N ILE A 96 -1.43 20.40 19.10
CA ILE A 96 -2.16 19.46 19.96
C ILE A 96 -1.57 18.06 19.78
N THR A 97 -1.19 17.42 20.87
CA THR A 97 -0.75 16.02 20.86
C THR A 97 -1.93 15.09 21.06
N VAL A 98 -2.23 14.25 20.08
CA VAL A 98 -3.29 13.25 20.17
C VAL A 98 -2.76 11.99 20.86
N ARG A 99 -3.48 11.54 21.90
CA ARG A 99 -3.20 10.27 22.59
C ARG A 99 -4.40 9.36 22.46
N MET A 100 -4.16 8.20 21.87
CA MET A 100 -5.18 7.16 21.72
C MET A 100 -4.85 5.95 22.59
N VAL A 101 -5.87 5.34 23.19
CA VAL A 101 -5.71 4.10 23.95
C VAL A 101 -5.24 2.98 23.03
N ASN A 102 -4.56 1.98 23.57
CA ASN A 102 -3.83 0.91 22.87
C ASN A 102 -4.53 0.21 21.69
N LEU A 103 -5.85 0.30 21.59
CA LEU A 103 -6.64 -0.22 20.47
C LEU A 103 -6.30 0.46 19.12
N TRP A 104 -5.75 1.68 19.15
CA TRP A 104 -5.52 2.54 17.97
C TRP A 104 -4.04 2.86 17.73
N LYS A 105 -3.11 2.14 18.34
CA LYS A 105 -1.67 2.28 18.04
C LYS A 105 -1.33 1.97 16.59
N ARG A 106 -2.22 1.29 15.88
CA ARG A 106 -2.21 1.12 14.42
C ARG A 106 -3.53 1.69 13.89
N ARG A 107 -3.49 2.36 12.74
CA ARG A 107 -4.71 2.76 12.03
C ARG A 107 -5.67 1.58 11.93
N PRO A 108 -7.01 1.80 12.01
CA PRO A 108 -7.98 0.73 11.81
C PRO A 108 -7.66 -0.04 10.53
N ARG A 109 -7.95 -1.34 10.53
CA ARG A 109 -7.84 -2.11 9.30
C ARG A 109 -8.79 -1.51 8.26
N ARG A 110 -8.29 -1.32 7.04
CA ARG A 110 -9.08 -0.79 5.94
C ARG A 110 -9.59 -1.92 5.07
N LEU A 111 -10.82 -1.75 4.57
CA LEU A 111 -11.33 -2.57 3.49
C LEU A 111 -10.61 -2.17 2.20
N GLN A 112 -9.93 -3.13 1.60
CA GLN A 112 -9.13 -2.95 0.38
C GLN A 112 -9.47 -4.01 -0.65
N LEU A 113 -9.16 -3.75 -1.91
CA LEU A 113 -9.19 -4.74 -2.98
C LEU A 113 -7.79 -5.29 -3.23
N GLU A 114 -7.62 -6.58 -3.10
CA GLU A 114 -6.43 -7.28 -3.56
C GLU A 114 -6.67 -7.75 -5.00
N ILE A 115 -5.79 -7.30 -5.90
CA ILE A 115 -5.77 -7.68 -7.30
C ILE A 115 -4.60 -8.63 -7.47
N ALA A 116 -4.91 -9.93 -7.46
CA ALA A 116 -3.91 -10.97 -7.60
C ALA A 116 -3.70 -11.29 -9.08
N VAL A 117 -2.49 -11.03 -9.57
CA VAL A 117 -2.07 -11.36 -10.95
C VAL A 117 -1.43 -12.74 -10.94
N GLU A 118 -1.93 -13.63 -11.80
CA GLU A 118 -1.53 -15.03 -11.86
C GLU A 118 -1.37 -15.51 -13.30
N THR A 119 -0.64 -16.61 -13.47
CA THR A 119 -0.53 -17.28 -14.76
C THR A 119 -1.80 -18.06 -15.08
N LEU A 120 -2.18 -18.12 -16.34
CA LEU A 120 -3.26 -19.02 -16.76
C LEU A 120 -2.84 -20.48 -16.55
N PRO A 121 -3.75 -21.34 -16.08
CA PRO A 121 -3.48 -22.76 -15.93
C PRO A 121 -3.05 -23.41 -17.25
N GLY A 122 -2.03 -24.26 -17.21
CA GLY A 122 -1.54 -25.01 -18.38
C GLY A 122 -0.32 -24.43 -19.08
N PHE A 123 0.22 -23.29 -18.63
CA PHE A 123 1.48 -22.77 -19.13
C PHE A 123 2.63 -23.13 -18.17
N SER A 124 3.48 -24.05 -18.57
CA SER A 124 4.63 -24.50 -17.76
C SER A 124 5.82 -23.53 -17.78
N PHE A 125 5.83 -22.58 -18.71
CA PHE A 125 6.92 -21.60 -18.86
C PHE A 125 6.36 -20.21 -19.13
N LEU A 126 6.71 -19.25 -18.28
CA LEU A 126 6.41 -17.83 -18.48
C LEU A 126 7.33 -17.24 -19.54
N ASN A 127 6.77 -16.55 -20.50
CA ASN A 127 7.48 -15.75 -21.51
C ASN A 127 6.63 -14.51 -21.88
N THR A 128 7.17 -13.63 -22.72
CA THR A 128 6.45 -12.42 -23.18
C THR A 128 5.16 -12.69 -23.92
N ARG A 129 4.97 -13.90 -24.43
CA ARG A 129 3.73 -14.35 -25.11
C ARG A 129 2.75 -15.00 -24.14
N SER A 130 3.16 -15.24 -22.90
CA SER A 130 2.27 -15.83 -21.89
C SER A 130 1.16 -14.86 -21.54
N LEU A 131 -0.04 -15.37 -21.45
CA LEU A 131 -1.20 -14.64 -20.99
C LEU A 131 -1.34 -14.80 -19.48
N LEU A 132 -1.61 -13.71 -18.82
CA LEU A 132 -1.89 -13.65 -17.39
C LEU A 132 -3.40 -13.48 -17.17
N ASN A 133 -3.82 -13.81 -15.99
CA ASN A 133 -5.15 -13.49 -15.48
C ASN A 133 -5.01 -12.67 -14.23
N PHE A 134 -6.07 -12.04 -13.78
CA PHE A 134 -6.12 -11.45 -12.46
C PHE A 134 -7.45 -11.76 -11.78
N SER A 135 -7.39 -11.97 -10.49
CA SER A 135 -8.53 -12.14 -9.62
C SER A 135 -8.64 -10.96 -8.65
N ILE A 136 -9.86 -10.66 -8.25
CA ILE A 136 -10.16 -9.53 -7.36
C ILE A 136 -10.72 -10.12 -6.08
N ARG A 137 -10.05 -9.82 -4.96
CA ARG A 137 -10.43 -10.29 -3.64
C ARG A 137 -10.58 -9.10 -2.70
N PRO A 138 -11.76 -8.87 -2.10
CA PRO A 138 -11.86 -7.92 -1.01
C PRO A 138 -11.13 -8.46 0.21
N THR A 139 -10.32 -7.62 0.83
CA THR A 139 -9.53 -7.95 2.03
C THR A 139 -9.71 -6.89 3.10
N LEU A 140 -9.61 -7.30 4.34
CA LEU A 140 -9.61 -6.42 5.50
C LEU A 140 -8.29 -6.59 6.26
N GLY A 141 -7.39 -5.61 6.10
CA GLY A 141 -6.03 -5.73 6.66
C GLY A 141 -5.27 -6.96 6.15
N GLY A 142 -5.49 -7.36 4.88
CA GLY A 142 -4.86 -8.51 4.25
C GLY A 142 -5.59 -9.86 4.49
N VAL A 143 -6.68 -9.88 5.25
CA VAL A 143 -7.49 -11.10 5.46
C VAL A 143 -8.66 -11.08 4.47
N PRO A 144 -8.87 -12.15 3.69
CA PRO A 144 -9.98 -12.23 2.74
C PRO A 144 -11.35 -12.03 3.41
N VAL A 145 -12.21 -11.29 2.73
CA VAL A 145 -13.59 -11.04 3.13
C VAL A 145 -14.52 -11.83 2.20
N SER A 146 -15.45 -12.60 2.76
CA SER A 146 -16.43 -13.34 1.97
C SER A 146 -17.45 -12.42 1.31
N ASP A 147 -18.16 -12.90 0.28
CA ASP A 147 -19.17 -12.10 -0.42
C ASP A 147 -20.28 -11.61 0.51
N GLY A 148 -20.73 -12.42 1.47
CA GLY A 148 -21.75 -12.02 2.46
C GLY A 148 -21.26 -10.90 3.37
N GLU A 149 -20.04 -11.02 3.89
CA GLU A 149 -19.37 -10.01 4.72
C GLU A 149 -19.12 -8.71 3.95
N LEU A 150 -18.74 -8.82 2.68
CA LEU A 150 -18.58 -7.66 1.79
C LEU A 150 -19.90 -6.91 1.62
N GLN A 151 -21.00 -7.64 1.41
CA GLN A 151 -22.33 -7.02 1.30
C GLN A 151 -22.76 -6.30 2.58
N GLU A 152 -22.42 -6.85 3.74
CA GLU A 152 -22.67 -6.20 5.03
C GLU A 152 -21.88 -4.88 5.15
N LEU A 153 -20.58 -4.91 4.84
CA LEU A 153 -19.72 -3.72 4.84
C LEU A 153 -20.17 -2.66 3.82
N LEU A 154 -20.61 -3.07 2.63
CA LEU A 154 -21.10 -2.15 1.60
C LEU A 154 -22.45 -1.50 1.95
N ARG A 155 -23.23 -2.10 2.85
CA ARG A 155 -24.49 -1.51 3.36
C ARG A 155 -24.27 -0.59 4.55
N SER A 156 -23.07 -0.58 5.12
CA SER A 156 -22.76 0.29 6.26
C SER A 156 -22.76 1.76 5.85
N PRO A 157 -22.96 2.69 6.80
CA PRO A 157 -22.93 4.14 6.52
C PRO A 157 -21.54 4.66 6.12
N GLY A 158 -20.50 3.82 6.22
CA GLY A 158 -19.11 4.23 5.96
C GLY A 158 -18.42 4.79 7.20
N GLY A 159 -17.11 5.03 7.07
CA GLY A 159 -16.27 5.46 8.18
C GLY A 159 -15.84 4.30 9.06
N LEU A 160 -15.98 4.43 10.37
CA LEU A 160 -15.71 3.36 11.32
C LEU A 160 -16.92 2.44 11.47
N VAL A 161 -16.73 1.18 11.16
CA VAL A 161 -17.76 0.14 11.21
C VAL A 161 -17.29 -0.98 12.16
N ARG A 162 -18.19 -1.48 12.98
CA ARG A 162 -17.90 -2.64 13.83
C ARG A 162 -18.11 -3.92 13.03
N PHE A 163 -17.00 -4.62 12.76
CA PHE A 163 -17.00 -5.85 11.99
C PHE A 163 -16.27 -6.95 12.75
N LYS A 164 -16.95 -8.09 12.99
CA LYS A 164 -16.40 -9.22 13.79
C LYS A 164 -15.84 -8.82 15.16
N GLY A 165 -16.43 -7.81 15.79
CA GLY A 165 -16.00 -7.33 17.11
C GLY A 165 -14.87 -6.31 17.10
N GLU A 166 -14.25 -6.05 15.96
CA GLU A 166 -13.23 -5.02 15.77
C GLU A 166 -13.77 -3.81 15.03
N TRP A 167 -13.18 -2.63 15.27
CA TRP A 167 -13.46 -1.43 14.50
C TRP A 167 -12.60 -1.41 13.24
N VAL A 168 -13.24 -1.25 12.09
CA VAL A 168 -12.60 -1.23 10.77
C VAL A 168 -13.01 0.03 10.02
N GLU A 169 -12.12 0.50 9.18
CA GLU A 169 -12.39 1.62 8.28
C GLU A 169 -12.93 1.08 6.95
N ALA A 170 -14.12 1.53 6.56
CA ALA A 170 -14.75 1.16 5.30
C ALA A 170 -15.29 2.42 4.59
N ASP A 171 -14.99 2.53 3.30
CA ASP A 171 -15.61 3.49 2.39
C ASP A 171 -16.45 2.73 1.37
N PRO A 172 -17.72 2.43 1.68
CA PRO A 172 -18.58 1.61 0.82
C PRO A 172 -18.72 2.18 -0.58
N GLY A 173 -18.78 3.50 -0.70
CA GLY A 173 -18.96 4.19 -2.00
C GLY A 173 -17.76 3.99 -2.92
N LYS A 174 -16.57 4.26 -2.41
CA LYS A 174 -15.32 4.06 -3.18
C LYS A 174 -15.09 2.58 -3.50
N ILE A 175 -15.27 1.68 -2.54
CA ILE A 175 -15.09 0.24 -2.76
C ILE A 175 -16.09 -0.31 -3.79
N ALA A 176 -17.36 0.10 -3.74
CA ALA A 176 -18.36 -0.32 -4.73
C ALA A 176 -17.99 0.17 -6.15
N ALA A 177 -17.55 1.43 -6.27
CA ALA A 177 -17.10 2.00 -7.54
C ALA A 177 -15.89 1.25 -8.10
N LEU A 178 -14.87 1.00 -7.27
CA LEU A 178 -13.68 0.24 -7.65
C LEU A 178 -14.02 -1.20 -8.04
N LEU A 179 -14.84 -1.90 -7.25
CA LEU A 179 -15.30 -3.24 -7.58
C LEU A 179 -15.99 -3.31 -8.95
N LYS A 180 -16.84 -2.33 -9.25
CA LYS A 180 -17.54 -2.26 -10.55
C LYS A 180 -16.53 -2.12 -11.71
N VAL A 181 -15.57 -1.23 -11.58
CA VAL A 181 -14.54 -0.97 -12.61
C VAL A 181 -13.64 -2.18 -12.80
N TRP A 182 -13.12 -2.75 -11.71
CA TRP A 182 -12.22 -3.90 -11.77
C TRP A 182 -12.92 -5.19 -12.21
N ARG A 183 -14.19 -5.44 -11.80
CA ARG A 183 -14.97 -6.58 -12.28
C ARG A 183 -15.27 -6.47 -13.77
N ALA A 184 -15.56 -5.27 -14.27
CA ALA A 184 -15.73 -5.05 -15.71
C ALA A 184 -14.42 -5.31 -16.48
N ALA A 185 -13.27 -4.90 -15.96
CA ALA A 185 -11.97 -5.20 -16.52
C ALA A 185 -11.70 -6.72 -16.50
N ALA A 186 -11.91 -7.40 -15.37
CA ALA A 186 -11.75 -8.85 -15.27
C ALA A 186 -12.63 -9.62 -16.27
N GLY A 187 -13.86 -9.18 -16.48
CA GLY A 187 -14.75 -9.78 -17.49
C GLY A 187 -14.19 -9.69 -18.92
N ARG A 188 -13.59 -8.55 -19.27
CA ARG A 188 -12.97 -8.34 -20.59
C ARG A 188 -11.71 -9.19 -20.78
N PHE A 189 -10.83 -9.21 -19.79
CA PHE A 189 -9.56 -9.96 -19.87
C PHE A 189 -9.74 -11.48 -19.68
N ARG A 190 -10.88 -11.94 -19.18
CA ARG A 190 -11.17 -13.37 -19.04
C ARG A 190 -11.17 -14.11 -20.40
N ALA A 191 -11.59 -13.43 -21.47
CA ALA A 191 -11.63 -13.99 -22.81
C ALA A 191 -10.31 -13.82 -23.59
N THR A 192 -9.59 -12.70 -23.39
CA THR A 192 -8.40 -12.34 -24.18
C THR A 192 -7.08 -12.60 -23.45
N GLY A 193 -7.13 -12.77 -22.13
CA GLY A 193 -5.95 -12.77 -21.29
C GLY A 193 -5.32 -11.37 -21.13
N LEU A 194 -4.54 -11.20 -20.09
CA LEU A 194 -3.71 -10.02 -19.86
C LEU A 194 -2.31 -10.32 -20.39
N SER A 195 -1.72 -9.42 -21.20
CA SER A 195 -0.34 -9.65 -21.66
C SER A 195 0.63 -9.63 -20.47
N PHE A 196 1.72 -10.39 -20.57
CA PHE A 196 2.76 -10.41 -19.55
C PHE A 196 3.28 -8.98 -19.23
N ALA A 197 3.51 -8.17 -20.26
CA ALA A 197 3.97 -6.79 -20.10
C ALA A 197 2.96 -5.92 -19.34
N ASP A 198 1.67 -6.05 -19.62
CA ASP A 198 0.63 -5.28 -18.94
C ASP A 198 0.43 -5.75 -17.50
N GLY A 199 0.59 -7.05 -17.23
CA GLY A 199 0.58 -7.59 -15.87
C GLY A 199 1.75 -7.09 -15.02
N VAL A 200 2.95 -7.03 -15.58
CA VAL A 200 4.14 -6.48 -14.90
C VAL A 200 3.98 -4.98 -14.66
N ARG A 201 3.44 -4.21 -15.64
CA ARG A 201 3.15 -2.79 -15.44
C ARG A 201 2.12 -2.57 -14.32
N LEU A 202 1.07 -3.37 -14.30
CA LEU A 202 0.07 -3.32 -13.24
C LEU A 202 0.68 -3.57 -11.86
N LEU A 203 1.58 -4.56 -11.75
CA LEU A 203 2.32 -4.84 -10.52
C LEU A 203 3.29 -3.71 -10.12
N ALA A 204 3.85 -3.01 -11.11
CA ALA A 204 4.72 -1.86 -10.89
C ALA A 204 3.95 -0.55 -10.59
N GLY A 205 2.61 -0.57 -10.61
CA GLY A 205 1.79 0.64 -10.45
C GLY A 205 1.91 1.63 -11.62
N VAL A 206 2.39 1.16 -12.78
CA VAL A 206 2.53 1.99 -13.98
C VAL A 206 1.25 1.89 -14.81
N PRO A 207 0.64 3.03 -15.19
CA PRO A 207 -0.54 3.02 -16.06
C PRO A 207 -0.27 2.23 -17.34
N ALA A 208 -1.16 1.32 -17.69
CA ALA A 208 -1.07 0.61 -18.95
C ALA A 208 -1.51 1.56 -20.05
N GLU A 209 -0.63 1.90 -20.98
CA GLU A 209 -1.00 2.64 -22.18
C GLU A 209 -2.06 1.88 -22.98
N ALA A 210 -3.08 2.61 -23.42
CA ALA A 210 -4.11 2.06 -24.29
C ALA A 210 -3.44 1.59 -25.59
N ARG A 211 -3.30 0.28 -25.77
CA ARG A 211 -2.89 -0.29 -27.06
C ARG A 211 -4.08 -0.27 -28.01
N ALA A 212 -3.81 -0.09 -29.29
CA ALA A 212 -4.85 -0.15 -30.32
C ALA A 212 -5.66 -1.47 -30.18
N GLY A 213 -6.94 -1.33 -29.81
CA GLY A 213 -7.87 -2.44 -29.65
C GLY A 213 -7.97 -3.06 -28.25
N ALA A 214 -7.14 -2.70 -27.29
CA ALA A 214 -7.27 -3.15 -25.89
C ALA A 214 -7.75 -1.99 -24.99
N PRO A 215 -8.79 -2.19 -24.17
CA PRO A 215 -9.22 -1.18 -23.23
C PRO A 215 -8.15 -0.99 -22.15
N PRO A 216 -7.95 0.25 -21.65
CA PRO A 216 -7.00 0.51 -20.59
C PRO A 216 -7.38 -0.28 -19.33
N LEU A 217 -6.35 -0.72 -18.60
CA LEU A 217 -6.52 -1.24 -17.25
C LEU A 217 -6.90 -0.08 -16.32
N PRO A 218 -7.76 -0.35 -15.33
CA PRO A 218 -8.03 0.65 -14.30
C PRO A 218 -6.75 0.96 -13.51
N GLU A 219 -6.56 2.23 -13.16
CA GLU A 219 -5.48 2.60 -12.25
C GLU A 219 -5.82 2.11 -10.83
N PRO A 220 -4.91 1.39 -10.17
CA PRO A 220 -5.12 0.98 -8.80
C PRO A 220 -4.96 2.20 -7.88
N ASP A 221 -6.01 2.52 -7.11
CA ASP A 221 -5.90 3.47 -6.01
C ASP A 221 -4.97 2.87 -4.93
N PRO A 222 -3.80 3.46 -4.65
CA PRO A 222 -2.81 2.87 -3.75
C PRO A 222 -3.30 2.76 -2.29
N GLU A 223 -4.32 3.52 -1.90
CA GLU A 223 -4.92 3.44 -0.57
C GLU A 223 -5.95 2.29 -0.45
N LEU A 224 -6.65 1.98 -1.54
CA LEU A 224 -7.76 1.05 -1.56
C LEU A 224 -7.48 -0.22 -2.37
N CYS A 225 -6.46 -0.22 -3.21
CA CYS A 225 -6.08 -1.35 -4.05
C CYS A 225 -4.65 -1.81 -3.76
N ARG A 226 -4.48 -3.11 -3.61
CA ARG A 226 -3.15 -3.74 -3.55
C ARG A 226 -3.01 -4.72 -4.68
N VAL A 227 -2.03 -4.49 -5.56
CA VAL A 227 -1.73 -5.43 -6.64
C VAL A 227 -0.62 -6.37 -6.19
N THR A 228 -0.83 -7.67 -6.33
CA THR A 228 0.12 -8.71 -5.93
C THR A 228 0.28 -9.74 -7.03
N ALA A 229 1.50 -10.25 -7.19
CA ALA A 229 1.73 -11.43 -8.00
C ALA A 229 1.49 -12.68 -7.15
N VAL A 230 0.97 -13.73 -7.74
CA VAL A 230 0.79 -15.03 -7.05
C VAL A 230 1.32 -16.18 -7.90
N GLY A 231 1.68 -17.28 -7.23
CA GLY A 231 2.12 -18.51 -7.87
C GLY A 231 3.46 -18.39 -8.59
N GLU A 232 3.52 -18.82 -9.85
CA GLU A 232 4.75 -18.80 -10.65
C GLU A 232 5.24 -17.39 -10.97
N LEU A 233 4.32 -16.43 -11.17
CA LEU A 233 4.68 -15.04 -11.42
C LEU A 233 5.37 -14.41 -10.19
N GLU A 234 4.89 -14.72 -8.99
CA GLU A 234 5.53 -14.27 -7.74
C GLU A 234 6.95 -14.84 -7.62
N ARG A 235 7.12 -16.14 -7.84
CA ARG A 235 8.44 -16.79 -7.82
C ARG A 235 9.39 -16.15 -8.82
N LEU A 236 8.93 -15.91 -10.03
CA LEU A 236 9.71 -15.28 -11.09
C LEU A 236 10.18 -13.89 -10.69
N LEU A 237 9.30 -13.06 -10.12
CA LEU A 237 9.67 -11.71 -9.67
C LEU A 237 10.65 -11.76 -8.49
N CYS A 238 10.48 -12.72 -7.57
CA CYS A 238 11.44 -12.96 -6.49
C CYS A 238 12.81 -13.40 -7.03
N ASP A 239 12.85 -14.27 -8.02
CA ASP A 239 14.10 -14.71 -8.67
C ASP A 239 14.82 -13.54 -9.35
N LEU A 240 14.07 -12.68 -10.08
CA LEU A 240 14.63 -11.49 -10.71
C LEU A 240 15.20 -10.50 -9.67
N GLY A 241 14.57 -10.40 -8.50
CA GLY A 241 15.05 -9.60 -7.38
C GLY A 241 16.25 -10.23 -6.63
N SER A 242 16.58 -11.51 -6.90
CA SER A 242 17.67 -12.23 -6.25
C SER A 242 18.42 -13.12 -7.24
N PRO A 243 19.17 -12.53 -8.21
CA PRO A 243 19.79 -13.28 -9.31
C PRO A 243 20.70 -14.44 -8.88
N ALA A 244 21.32 -14.34 -7.71
CA ALA A 244 22.17 -15.40 -7.15
C ALA A 244 21.45 -16.77 -6.98
N ARG A 245 20.13 -16.77 -6.89
CA ARG A 245 19.30 -17.98 -6.76
C ARG A 245 18.91 -18.60 -8.10
N ILE A 246 19.14 -17.90 -9.20
CA ILE A 246 18.78 -18.38 -10.53
C ILE A 246 19.77 -19.46 -10.95
N PRO A 247 19.30 -20.68 -11.29
CA PRO A 247 20.17 -21.71 -11.80
C PRO A 247 20.76 -21.29 -13.15
N LEU A 248 22.06 -21.36 -13.27
CA LEU A 248 22.79 -21.07 -14.51
C LEU A 248 23.47 -22.37 -14.97
N PRO A 249 23.39 -22.70 -16.25
CA PRO A 249 24.23 -23.77 -16.84
C PRO A 249 25.72 -23.48 -16.61
N GLU A 250 26.51 -24.52 -16.57
CA GLU A 250 27.98 -24.38 -16.55
C GLU A 250 28.45 -23.66 -17.81
N LEU A 251 29.37 -22.72 -17.61
CA LEU A 251 30.02 -22.05 -18.74
C LEU A 251 30.86 -23.07 -19.52
N PRO A 252 30.78 -23.03 -20.86
CA PRO A 252 31.50 -24.01 -21.67
C PRO A 252 33.02 -23.79 -21.57
N GLU A 253 33.80 -24.84 -21.82
CA GLU A 253 35.27 -24.82 -21.80
C GLU A 253 35.86 -23.77 -22.77
N SER A 254 35.14 -23.41 -23.82
CA SER A 254 35.52 -22.34 -24.76
C SER A 254 35.52 -20.93 -24.10
N PHE A 255 34.89 -20.77 -22.93
CA PHE A 255 34.91 -19.52 -22.18
C PHE A 255 36.03 -19.52 -21.13
N HIS A 256 37.19 -18.97 -21.49
CA HIS A 256 38.40 -19.04 -20.66
C HIS A 256 38.50 -18.00 -19.53
N ALA A 257 37.55 -17.06 -19.44
CA ALA A 257 37.58 -16.01 -18.41
C ALA A 257 36.91 -16.48 -17.11
N VAL A 258 37.44 -15.98 -15.99
CA VAL A 258 36.84 -16.21 -14.66
C VAL A 258 35.95 -15.02 -14.28
N LEU A 259 34.68 -15.27 -14.13
CA LEU A 259 33.70 -14.24 -13.69
C LEU A 259 33.77 -14.03 -12.18
N ARG A 260 33.71 -12.77 -11.75
CA ARG A 260 33.53 -12.43 -10.35
C ARG A 260 32.06 -12.74 -9.92
N PRO A 261 31.79 -12.93 -8.61
CA PRO A 261 30.45 -13.30 -8.16
C PRO A 261 29.34 -12.39 -8.70
N TYR A 262 29.51 -11.06 -8.63
CA TYR A 262 28.52 -10.11 -9.15
C TYR A 262 28.33 -10.18 -10.67
N GLN A 263 29.42 -10.48 -11.42
CA GLN A 263 29.32 -10.68 -12.88
C GLN A 263 28.54 -11.95 -13.20
N LEU A 264 28.74 -13.00 -12.42
CA LEU A 264 27.95 -14.22 -12.53
C LEU A 264 26.46 -13.97 -12.26
N ASP A 265 26.14 -13.12 -11.28
CA ASP A 265 24.76 -12.72 -10.99
C ASP A 265 24.16 -11.91 -12.16
N GLY A 266 24.92 -11.03 -12.79
CA GLY A 266 24.51 -10.34 -14.02
C GLY A 266 24.23 -11.30 -15.18
N VAL A 267 25.05 -12.34 -15.36
CA VAL A 267 24.81 -13.39 -16.37
C VAL A 267 23.56 -14.20 -16.05
N ARG A 268 23.34 -14.56 -14.77
CA ARG A 268 22.11 -15.23 -14.32
C ARG A 268 20.85 -14.40 -14.59
N PHE A 269 20.95 -13.11 -14.34
CA PHE A 269 19.87 -12.17 -14.61
C PHE A 269 19.54 -12.13 -16.12
N LEU A 270 20.54 -11.93 -16.98
CA LEU A 270 20.35 -11.94 -18.44
C LEU A 270 19.81 -13.29 -18.93
N TRP A 271 20.33 -14.39 -18.39
CA TRP A 271 19.86 -15.74 -18.69
C TRP A 271 18.37 -15.92 -18.40
N ARG A 272 17.92 -15.46 -17.24
CA ARG A 272 16.51 -15.52 -16.87
C ARG A 272 15.65 -14.64 -17.78
N LEU A 273 16.09 -13.43 -18.07
CA LEU A 273 15.38 -12.53 -18.98
C LEU A 273 15.29 -13.11 -20.40
N GLY A 274 16.39 -13.69 -20.90
CA GLY A 274 16.41 -14.37 -22.21
C GLY A 274 15.41 -15.53 -22.28
N ALA A 275 15.36 -16.39 -21.25
CA ALA A 275 14.39 -17.48 -21.16
C ALA A 275 12.94 -16.98 -21.14
N LEU A 276 12.69 -15.77 -20.64
CA LEU A 276 11.38 -15.12 -20.65
C LEU A 276 11.07 -14.40 -21.98
N GLY A 277 12.04 -14.29 -22.89
CA GLY A 277 11.93 -13.48 -24.10
C GLY A 277 11.88 -11.97 -23.81
N LEU A 278 12.43 -11.54 -22.67
CA LEU A 278 12.54 -10.15 -22.27
C LEU A 278 13.91 -9.59 -22.66
N GLY A 279 13.94 -8.30 -23.00
CA GLY A 279 15.19 -7.54 -23.05
C GLY A 279 15.70 -7.23 -21.64
N GLY A 280 17.01 -6.99 -21.52
CA GLY A 280 17.64 -6.62 -20.26
C GLY A 280 18.57 -5.43 -20.39
N CYS A 281 18.83 -4.76 -19.28
CA CYS A 281 19.81 -3.69 -19.18
C CYS A 281 20.77 -3.99 -18.02
N LEU A 282 22.07 -4.07 -18.31
CA LEU A 282 23.12 -4.10 -17.29
C LEU A 282 23.55 -2.67 -16.97
N ALA A 283 23.05 -2.14 -15.86
CA ALA A 283 23.30 -0.77 -15.41
C ALA A 283 24.47 -0.65 -14.42
N ASP A 284 25.40 -1.60 -14.43
CA ASP A 284 26.62 -1.57 -13.62
C ASP A 284 27.48 -0.34 -13.96
N ASP A 285 28.30 0.11 -13.03
CA ASP A 285 29.27 1.20 -13.27
C ASP A 285 30.27 0.86 -14.35
N MET A 286 30.92 1.90 -14.92
CA MET A 286 31.94 1.72 -15.92
C MET A 286 33.12 0.91 -15.36
N GLY A 287 33.66 -0.01 -16.17
CA GLY A 287 34.81 -0.84 -15.77
C GLY A 287 34.45 -2.13 -15.01
N LEU A 288 33.19 -2.37 -14.64
CA LEU A 288 32.79 -3.58 -13.93
C LEU A 288 32.60 -4.83 -14.82
N GLY A 289 32.99 -4.75 -16.09
CA GLY A 289 33.05 -5.90 -16.99
C GLY A 289 31.72 -6.32 -17.58
N LYS A 290 30.82 -5.36 -17.89
CA LYS A 290 29.54 -5.62 -18.59
C LYS A 290 29.75 -6.41 -19.89
N THR A 291 30.79 -6.07 -20.67
CA THR A 291 31.13 -6.79 -21.91
C THR A 291 31.43 -8.27 -21.66
N LEU A 292 32.15 -8.58 -20.57
CA LEU A 292 32.47 -9.94 -20.20
C LEU A 292 31.24 -10.75 -19.81
N GLN A 293 30.30 -10.11 -19.08
CA GLN A 293 29.00 -10.69 -18.71
C GLN A 293 28.16 -10.99 -19.97
N MET A 294 28.13 -10.05 -20.93
CA MET A 294 27.43 -10.25 -22.19
C MET A 294 28.05 -11.36 -23.05
N LEU A 295 29.36 -11.43 -23.12
CA LEU A 295 30.07 -12.52 -23.84
C LEU A 295 29.76 -13.89 -23.21
N ALA A 296 29.79 -13.99 -21.89
CA ALA A 296 29.41 -15.22 -21.18
C ALA A 296 27.96 -15.63 -21.49
N PHE A 297 27.02 -14.68 -21.47
CA PHE A 297 25.63 -14.92 -21.83
C PHE A 297 25.46 -15.40 -23.28
N LEU A 298 26.10 -14.75 -24.24
CA LEU A 298 26.07 -15.14 -25.66
C LEU A 298 26.67 -16.54 -25.87
N GLU A 299 27.74 -16.87 -25.14
CA GLU A 299 28.37 -18.19 -25.24
C GLU A 299 27.45 -19.30 -24.70
N LEU A 300 26.71 -19.04 -23.61
CA LEU A 300 25.69 -19.97 -23.12
C LEU A 300 24.57 -20.19 -24.15
N LEU A 301 24.11 -19.13 -24.81
CA LEU A 301 23.09 -19.23 -25.85
C LEU A 301 23.64 -20.00 -27.09
N ARG A 302 24.89 -19.78 -27.45
CA ARG A 302 25.54 -20.49 -28.55
C ARG A 302 25.58 -22.01 -28.34
N VAL A 303 25.98 -22.42 -27.13
CA VAL A 303 26.06 -23.87 -26.82
C VAL A 303 24.68 -24.51 -26.78
N ARG A 304 23.63 -23.78 -26.41
CA ARG A 304 22.24 -24.25 -26.47
C ARG A 304 21.63 -24.26 -27.87
N GLY A 305 22.31 -23.67 -28.86
CA GLY A 305 21.71 -23.51 -30.17
C GLY A 305 20.57 -22.52 -30.25
N GLU A 306 20.49 -21.63 -29.28
CA GLU A 306 19.43 -20.59 -29.18
C GLU A 306 19.84 -19.27 -29.87
N LEU A 307 21.12 -19.14 -30.29
CA LEU A 307 21.57 -18.03 -31.13
C LEU A 307 20.98 -18.18 -32.53
N LEU A 308 20.40 -17.09 -33.04
CA LEU A 308 20.03 -17.01 -34.45
C LEU A 308 21.28 -17.18 -35.33
N PRO A 309 21.14 -17.70 -36.57
CA PRO A 309 22.26 -17.87 -37.50
C PRO A 309 22.87 -16.53 -37.99
N LEU A 310 22.43 -15.42 -37.47
CA LEU A 310 22.90 -14.06 -37.75
C LEU A 310 23.94 -13.63 -36.72
N PRO A 311 24.95 -12.83 -37.11
CA PRO A 311 25.93 -12.31 -36.18
C PRO A 311 25.27 -11.40 -35.13
N ALA A 312 25.70 -11.55 -33.86
CA ALA A 312 25.34 -10.60 -32.81
C ALA A 312 26.18 -9.34 -32.93
N LEU A 313 25.58 -8.17 -32.95
CA LEU A 313 26.29 -6.88 -32.94
C LEU A 313 26.39 -6.39 -31.49
N LEU A 314 27.61 -6.16 -31.04
CA LEU A 314 27.91 -5.52 -29.76
C LEU A 314 28.34 -4.08 -30.03
N VAL A 315 27.63 -3.09 -29.45
CA VAL A 315 27.93 -1.67 -29.61
C VAL A 315 28.43 -1.08 -28.30
#